data_2a8657e06671368a530641c77d5a5650
#
_entry.id   2a8657e06671368a530641c77d5a5650
#
_cell.length_a   1.000
_cell.length_b   1.000
_cell.length_c   1.000
_cell.angle_alpha   90.00
_cell.angle_beta   90.00
_cell.angle_gamma   90.00
#
_symmetry.space_group_name_H-M   'P 1'
#
loop_
_entity.id
_entity.type
_entity.pdbx_description
1 polymer ?
#
loop_
_entity_poly.entity_id
_entity_poly.type
_entity_poly.pdbx_seq_one_letter_code
_entity_poly.pdbx_strand_id
1 'polypeptide(L)'
;HGGDPRRAHGMFLRAKLSAAFRLLEDPLSFEIMQEDWELAGMMMRYSRRCYDENLQEYRNENLKRRADYKEEDELVREQVDMRSQLATEERIMEVLSNSPKPSVSKGELTRSLSKRQKASLDAALENLMASGKIKHRKGMKGGHWYSLA
;
A
#
# COMPACT_ATOMS: atom_id res chain seq x y z
N HIS A 1 -0.07 -45.84 -11.35
CA HIS A 1 0.11 -45.63 -9.91
C HIS A 1 1.25 -44.64 -9.69
N GLY A 2 1.01 -43.33 -9.90
CA GLY A 2 1.97 -42.27 -9.64
C GLY A 2 1.97 -41.93 -8.16
N GLY A 3 2.96 -42.40 -7.42
CA GLY A 3 3.21 -41.95 -6.05
C GLY A 3 3.53 -40.45 -6.06
N ASP A 4 3.09 -39.74 -5.04
CA ASP A 4 3.38 -38.30 -4.86
C ASP A 4 4.91 -38.08 -4.90
N PRO A 5 5.43 -37.33 -5.90
CA PRO A 5 6.88 -37.12 -6.06
C PRO A 5 7.49 -36.43 -4.83
N ARG A 6 6.71 -35.66 -4.07
CA ARG A 6 7.18 -35.04 -2.82
C ARG A 6 7.43 -36.06 -1.72
N ARG A 7 6.62 -37.13 -1.64
CA ARG A 7 6.84 -38.22 -0.70
C ARG A 7 8.08 -39.02 -1.06
N ALA A 8 8.27 -39.32 -2.35
CA ALA A 8 9.46 -40.04 -2.83
C ALA A 8 10.74 -39.25 -2.51
N HIS A 9 10.75 -37.95 -2.76
CA HIS A 9 11.89 -37.08 -2.43
C HIS A 9 12.18 -37.04 -0.92
N GLY A 10 11.12 -36.95 -0.09
CA GLY A 10 11.25 -36.98 1.37
C GLY A 10 11.85 -38.28 1.89
N MET A 11 11.40 -39.43 1.36
CA MET A 11 11.97 -40.74 1.73
C MET A 11 13.43 -40.85 1.36
N PHE A 12 13.81 -40.37 0.16
CA PHE A 12 15.20 -40.41 -0.31
C PHE A 12 16.10 -39.50 0.55
N LEU A 13 15.65 -38.32 0.94
CA LEU A 13 16.38 -37.41 1.82
C LEU A 13 16.56 -38.03 3.21
N ARG A 14 15.52 -38.69 3.74
CA ARG A 14 15.60 -39.40 5.02
C ARG A 14 16.63 -40.51 4.99
N ALA A 15 16.64 -41.31 3.90
CA ALA A 15 17.65 -42.38 3.72
C ALA A 15 19.08 -41.83 3.71
N LYS A 16 19.33 -40.73 2.98
CA LYS A 16 20.64 -40.07 2.95
C LYS A 16 21.06 -39.57 4.34
N LEU A 17 20.16 -38.93 5.09
CA LEU A 17 20.46 -38.46 6.45
C LEU A 17 20.75 -39.63 7.39
N SER A 18 19.97 -40.70 7.32
CA SER A 18 20.22 -41.91 8.12
C SER A 18 21.59 -42.50 7.85
N ALA A 19 21.97 -42.61 6.57
CA ALA A 19 23.31 -43.09 6.18
C ALA A 19 24.41 -42.13 6.70
N ALA A 20 24.21 -40.83 6.64
CA ALA A 20 25.18 -39.87 7.16
C ALA A 20 25.32 -39.98 8.69
N PHE A 21 24.25 -40.17 9.43
CA PHE A 21 24.32 -40.39 10.89
C PHE A 21 25.08 -41.67 11.23
N ARG A 22 24.80 -42.76 10.48
CA ARG A 22 25.51 -44.01 10.68
C ARG A 22 27.02 -43.89 10.43
N LEU A 23 27.42 -43.19 9.36
CA LEU A 23 28.83 -42.96 9.05
C LEU A 23 29.54 -42.07 10.09
N LEU A 24 28.81 -41.18 10.77
CA LEU A 24 29.37 -40.35 11.84
C LEU A 24 29.58 -41.17 13.11
N GLU A 25 28.73 -42.16 13.36
CA GLU A 25 28.81 -43.02 14.56
C GLU A 25 29.83 -44.17 14.38
N ASP A 26 29.77 -44.83 13.21
CA ASP A 26 30.67 -45.91 12.84
C ASP A 26 31.04 -45.83 11.35
N PRO A 27 32.20 -45.22 11.02
CA PRO A 27 32.64 -45.05 9.63
C PRO A 27 32.83 -46.36 8.81
N LEU A 28 32.88 -47.48 9.48
CA LEU A 28 33.05 -48.81 8.87
C LEU A 28 31.73 -49.56 8.71
N SER A 29 30.64 -49.03 9.23
CA SER A 29 29.31 -49.64 9.13
C SER A 29 28.60 -49.18 7.88
N PHE A 30 28.06 -50.12 7.12
CA PHE A 30 27.23 -49.85 5.93
C PHE A 30 25.73 -50.15 6.17
N GLU A 31 25.37 -50.57 7.35
CA GLU A 31 24.00 -50.90 7.70
C GLU A 31 23.32 -49.72 8.45
N ILE A 32 22.24 -49.20 7.88
CA ILE A 32 21.42 -48.20 8.52
C ILE A 32 20.57 -48.86 9.63
N MET A 33 20.76 -48.43 10.87
CA MET A 33 20.00 -48.94 11.97
C MET A 33 18.63 -48.19 12.11
N GLN A 34 17.71 -48.81 12.84
CA GLN A 34 16.40 -48.22 13.12
C GLN A 34 16.53 -46.84 13.78
N GLU A 35 17.47 -46.66 14.66
CA GLU A 35 17.74 -45.41 15.40
C GLU A 35 18.18 -44.28 14.47
N ASP A 36 19.06 -44.57 13.47
CA ASP A 36 19.50 -43.61 12.47
C ASP A 36 18.31 -43.11 11.64
N TRP A 37 17.40 -44.04 11.29
CA TRP A 37 16.19 -43.74 10.54
C TRP A 37 15.23 -42.85 11.34
N GLU A 38 15.05 -43.13 12.64
CA GLU A 38 14.19 -42.33 13.52
C GLU A 38 14.77 -40.96 13.74
N LEU A 39 16.08 -40.82 13.99
CA LEU A 39 16.80 -39.57 14.15
C LEU A 39 16.69 -38.70 12.89
N ALA A 40 16.91 -39.28 11.71
CA ALA A 40 16.73 -38.58 10.44
C ALA A 40 15.28 -38.06 10.27
N GLY A 41 14.30 -38.88 10.66
CA GLY A 41 12.89 -38.47 10.67
C GLY A 41 12.59 -37.31 11.63
N MET A 42 13.19 -37.29 12.81
CA MET A 42 13.08 -36.18 13.78
C MET A 42 13.71 -34.90 13.22
N MET A 43 14.93 -34.98 12.69
CA MET A 43 15.63 -33.84 12.07
C MET A 43 14.83 -33.22 10.94
N MET A 44 14.27 -34.05 10.06
CA MET A 44 13.44 -33.56 8.96
C MET A 44 12.16 -32.84 9.45
N ARG A 45 11.50 -33.37 10.48
CA ARG A 45 10.33 -32.71 11.08
C ARG A 45 10.70 -31.38 11.73
N TYR A 46 11.80 -31.33 12.46
CA TYR A 46 12.32 -30.12 13.09
C TYR A 46 12.67 -29.06 12.04
N SER A 47 13.46 -29.44 11.01
CA SER A 47 13.83 -28.54 9.92
C SER A 47 12.60 -27.97 9.20
N ARG A 48 11.59 -28.80 8.93
CA ARG A 48 10.33 -28.35 8.32
C ARG A 48 9.60 -27.36 9.20
N ARG A 49 9.50 -27.62 10.49
CA ARG A 49 8.88 -26.70 11.45
C ARG A 49 9.59 -25.35 11.48
N CYS A 50 10.92 -25.33 11.61
CA CYS A 50 11.69 -24.08 11.57
C CYS A 50 11.48 -23.32 10.24
N TYR A 51 11.44 -24.04 9.12
CA TYR A 51 11.16 -23.42 7.83
C TYR A 51 9.77 -22.79 7.77
N ASP A 52 8.74 -23.49 8.24
CA ASP A 52 7.37 -22.99 8.24
C ASP A 52 7.22 -21.76 9.18
N GLU A 53 7.85 -21.80 10.35
CA GLU A 53 7.88 -20.67 11.31
C GLU A 53 8.56 -19.44 10.68
N ASN A 54 9.75 -19.59 10.12
CA ASN A 54 10.49 -18.50 9.45
C ASN A 54 9.72 -17.95 8.24
N LEU A 55 9.04 -18.81 7.48
CA LEU A 55 8.23 -18.39 6.35
C LEU A 55 7.02 -17.56 6.79
N GLN A 56 6.41 -17.92 7.92
CA GLN A 56 5.31 -17.15 8.50
C GLN A 56 5.78 -15.79 9.00
N GLU A 57 6.91 -15.73 9.71
CA GLU A 57 7.51 -14.47 10.17
C GLU A 57 7.81 -13.55 8.98
N TYR A 58 8.46 -14.08 7.95
CA TYR A 58 8.75 -13.32 6.73
C TYR A 58 7.48 -12.78 6.05
N ARG A 59 6.41 -13.58 5.99
CA ARG A 59 5.12 -13.13 5.44
C ARG A 59 4.49 -12.02 6.29
N ASN A 60 4.54 -12.16 7.61
CA ASN A 60 4.00 -11.16 8.53
C ASN A 60 4.77 -9.84 8.45
N GLU A 61 6.09 -9.89 8.37
CA GLU A 61 6.91 -8.69 8.16
C GLU A 61 6.60 -7.99 6.84
N ASN A 62 6.47 -8.76 5.75
CA ASN A 62 6.10 -8.19 4.46
C ASN A 62 4.70 -7.56 4.46
N LEU A 63 3.74 -8.16 5.17
CA LEU A 63 2.41 -7.58 5.33
C LEU A 63 2.46 -6.28 6.12
N LYS A 64 3.24 -6.22 7.22
CA LYS A 64 3.46 -4.99 8.00
C LYS A 64 4.07 -3.90 7.13
N ARG A 65 5.20 -4.18 6.47
CA ARG A 65 5.85 -3.21 5.57
C ARG A 65 4.90 -2.67 4.50
N ARG A 66 4.06 -3.52 3.90
CA ARG A 66 3.07 -3.08 2.91
C ARG A 66 1.97 -2.20 3.50
N ALA A 67 1.58 -2.45 4.75
CA ALA A 67 0.63 -1.61 5.45
C ALA A 67 1.23 -0.24 5.74
N ASP A 68 2.46 -0.20 6.27
CA ASP A 68 3.21 1.03 6.57
C ASP A 68 3.39 1.89 5.31
N TYR A 69 3.79 1.29 4.18
CA TYR A 69 3.91 2.01 2.90
C TYR A 69 2.58 2.59 2.40
N LYS A 70 1.47 1.88 2.60
CA LYS A 70 0.15 2.41 2.21
C LYS A 70 -0.26 3.60 3.06
N GLU A 71 -0.05 3.51 4.37
CA GLU A 71 -0.34 4.60 5.31
C GLU A 71 0.49 5.84 4.97
N GLU A 72 1.78 5.66 4.69
CA GLU A 72 2.68 6.73 4.28
C GLU A 72 2.24 7.38 2.94
N ASP A 73 1.85 6.55 1.95
CA ASP A 73 1.37 7.03 0.64
C ASP A 73 0.04 7.81 0.77
N GLU A 74 -0.86 7.36 1.65
CA GLU A 74 -2.11 8.07 1.96
C GLU A 74 -1.85 9.43 2.61
N LEU A 75 -0.97 9.51 3.60
CA LEU A 75 -0.58 10.76 4.24
C LEU A 75 0.06 11.75 3.25
N VAL A 76 0.92 11.26 2.37
CA VAL A 76 1.53 12.09 1.31
C VAL A 76 0.47 12.60 0.34
N ARG A 77 -0.50 11.77 -0.05
CA ARG A 77 -1.62 12.19 -0.92
C ARG A 77 -2.47 13.26 -0.27
N GLU A 78 -2.85 13.09 1.00
CA GLU A 78 -3.61 14.10 1.75
C GLU A 78 -2.88 15.43 1.81
N GLN A 79 -1.57 15.43 2.08
CA GLN A 79 -0.77 16.65 2.10
C GLN A 79 -0.70 17.33 0.73
N VAL A 80 -0.57 16.55 -0.34
CA VAL A 80 -0.56 17.07 -1.72
C VAL A 80 -1.91 17.67 -2.10
N ASP A 81 -3.00 17.03 -1.72
CA ASP A 81 -4.35 17.52 -1.99
C ASP A 81 -4.67 18.79 -1.19
N MET A 82 -4.28 18.84 0.08
CA MET A 82 -4.41 20.04 0.91
C MET A 82 -3.63 21.24 0.32
N ARG A 83 -2.37 21.03 -0.10
CA ARG A 83 -1.59 22.08 -0.77
C ARG A 83 -2.21 22.52 -2.08
N SER A 84 -2.72 21.59 -2.88
CA SER A 84 -3.43 21.90 -4.12
C SER A 84 -4.69 22.71 -3.88
N GLN A 85 -5.43 22.41 -2.83
CA GLN A 85 -6.63 23.12 -2.45
C GLN A 85 -6.30 24.55 -2.01
N LEU A 86 -5.32 24.75 -1.13
CA LEU A 86 -4.88 26.09 -0.70
C LEU A 86 -4.41 26.94 -1.89
N ALA A 87 -3.59 26.40 -2.76
CA ALA A 87 -3.16 27.11 -3.98
C ALA A 87 -4.33 27.43 -4.93
N THR A 88 -5.40 26.63 -4.91
CA THR A 88 -6.61 26.90 -5.68
C THR A 88 -7.43 28.03 -5.03
N GLU A 89 -7.56 28.04 -3.71
CA GLU A 89 -8.20 29.12 -2.95
C GLU A 89 -7.51 30.46 -3.19
N GLU A 90 -6.17 30.49 -3.08
CA GLU A 90 -5.38 31.71 -3.36
C GLU A 90 -5.61 32.21 -4.77
N ARG A 91 -5.60 31.32 -5.77
CA ARG A 91 -5.83 31.68 -7.15
C ARG A 91 -7.24 32.20 -7.39
N ILE A 92 -8.27 31.61 -6.77
CA ILE A 92 -9.65 32.10 -6.83
C ILE A 92 -9.74 33.54 -6.27
N MET A 93 -9.15 33.76 -5.10
CA MET A 93 -9.14 35.09 -4.47
C MET A 93 -8.42 36.12 -5.34
N GLU A 94 -7.30 35.76 -5.95
CA GLU A 94 -6.57 36.62 -6.88
C GLU A 94 -7.43 36.99 -8.11
N VAL A 95 -8.11 36.01 -8.72
CA VAL A 95 -8.97 36.23 -9.88
C VAL A 95 -10.16 37.14 -9.51
N LEU A 96 -10.77 36.91 -8.36
CA LEU A 96 -11.88 37.76 -7.88
C LEU A 96 -11.43 39.18 -7.55
N SER A 97 -10.24 39.36 -6.97
CA SER A 97 -9.69 40.68 -6.63
C SER A 97 -9.30 41.48 -7.88
N ASN A 98 -8.76 40.81 -8.88
CA ASN A 98 -8.29 41.45 -10.12
C ASN A 98 -9.41 41.59 -11.18
N SER A 99 -10.61 41.07 -10.91
CA SER A 99 -11.71 41.17 -11.87
C SER A 99 -12.31 42.59 -11.92
N PRO A 100 -12.48 43.18 -13.08
CA PRO A 100 -13.18 44.45 -13.23
C PRO A 100 -14.69 44.33 -12.99
N LYS A 101 -15.20 43.08 -12.90
CA LYS A 101 -16.62 42.79 -12.66
C LYS A 101 -16.90 42.56 -11.19
N PRO A 102 -18.06 42.94 -10.68
CA PRO A 102 -18.46 42.76 -9.29
C PRO A 102 -18.63 41.27 -8.95
N SER A 103 -18.75 40.39 -9.95
CA SER A 103 -18.86 38.94 -9.73
C SER A 103 -18.30 38.18 -10.96
N VAL A 104 -17.73 37.01 -10.70
CA VAL A 104 -17.12 36.13 -11.71
C VAL A 104 -17.91 34.81 -11.78
N SER A 105 -18.14 34.30 -12.98
CA SER A 105 -18.82 33.03 -13.15
C SER A 105 -17.92 31.84 -12.85
N LYS A 106 -18.52 30.69 -12.44
CA LYS A 106 -17.77 29.44 -12.22
C LYS A 106 -16.97 29.04 -13.46
N GLY A 107 -17.50 29.29 -14.67
CA GLY A 107 -16.81 28.99 -15.93
C GLY A 107 -15.57 29.86 -16.16
N GLU A 108 -15.59 31.15 -15.78
CA GLU A 108 -14.43 32.04 -15.85
C GLU A 108 -13.37 31.60 -14.84
N LEU A 109 -13.76 31.28 -13.58
CA LEU A 109 -12.84 30.70 -12.59
C LEU A 109 -12.19 29.41 -13.10
N THR A 110 -12.99 28.50 -13.67
CA THR A 110 -12.46 27.24 -14.22
C THR A 110 -11.43 27.47 -15.34
N ARG A 111 -11.60 28.51 -16.16
CA ARG A 111 -10.65 28.83 -17.24
C ARG A 111 -9.33 29.41 -16.72
N SER A 112 -9.36 30.10 -15.62
CA SER A 112 -8.16 30.71 -15.00
C SER A 112 -7.31 29.72 -14.21
N LEU A 113 -7.82 28.48 -13.96
CA LEU A 113 -7.18 27.44 -13.18
C LEU A 113 -6.43 26.43 -14.07
N SER A 114 -5.31 25.94 -13.58
CA SER A 114 -4.59 24.82 -14.16
C SER A 114 -5.41 23.52 -14.08
N LYS A 115 -5.03 22.51 -14.87
CA LYS A 115 -5.73 21.20 -14.88
C LYS A 115 -5.81 20.57 -13.48
N ARG A 116 -4.74 20.70 -12.67
CA ARG A 116 -4.68 20.17 -11.30
C ARG A 116 -5.61 20.94 -10.36
N GLN A 117 -5.60 22.27 -10.43
CA GLN A 117 -6.46 23.13 -9.58
C GLN A 117 -7.95 22.96 -9.88
N LYS A 118 -8.32 22.59 -11.12
CA LYS A 118 -9.72 22.32 -11.48
C LYS A 118 -10.31 21.16 -10.70
N ALA A 119 -9.52 20.18 -10.32
CA ALA A 119 -9.99 19.04 -9.51
C ALA A 119 -10.39 19.44 -8.08
N SER A 120 -9.73 20.46 -7.50
CA SER A 120 -10.00 20.96 -6.16
C SER A 120 -10.90 22.23 -6.16
N LEU A 121 -11.42 22.66 -7.32
CA LEU A 121 -12.20 23.90 -7.43
C LEU A 121 -13.45 23.91 -6.52
N ASP A 122 -14.23 22.85 -6.52
CA ASP A 122 -15.50 22.80 -5.78
C ASP A 122 -15.25 22.81 -4.28
N ALA A 123 -14.28 22.03 -3.80
CA ALA A 123 -13.86 22.03 -2.40
C ALA A 123 -13.30 23.39 -1.96
N ALA A 124 -12.49 24.04 -2.81
CA ALA A 124 -11.95 25.37 -2.52
C ALA A 124 -13.06 26.45 -2.46
N LEU A 125 -14.03 26.38 -3.35
CA LEU A 125 -15.19 27.30 -3.30
C LEU A 125 -16.04 27.10 -2.04
N GLU A 126 -16.28 25.86 -1.64
CA GLU A 126 -17.00 25.53 -0.41
C GLU A 126 -16.28 26.09 0.83
N ASN A 127 -14.97 25.90 0.93
CA ASN A 127 -14.17 26.43 2.02
C ASN A 127 -14.14 27.96 2.06
N LEU A 128 -14.00 28.59 0.91
CA LEU A 128 -14.02 30.05 0.83
C LEU A 128 -15.39 30.64 1.20
N MET A 129 -16.48 29.95 0.85
CA MET A 129 -17.84 30.33 1.30
C MET A 129 -18.03 30.10 2.80
N ALA A 130 -17.60 28.94 3.30
CA ALA A 130 -17.69 28.61 4.73
C ALA A 130 -16.89 29.59 5.62
N SER A 131 -15.72 30.04 5.14
CA SER A 131 -14.90 31.07 5.80
C SER A 131 -15.40 32.50 5.61
N GLY A 132 -16.50 32.72 4.89
CA GLY A 132 -17.07 34.03 4.64
C GLY A 132 -16.22 34.93 3.73
N LYS A 133 -15.23 34.41 3.03
CA LYS A 133 -14.35 35.18 2.13
C LYS A 133 -14.99 35.50 0.79
N ILE A 134 -15.90 34.65 0.34
CA ILE A 134 -16.63 34.83 -0.92
C ILE A 134 -18.15 34.67 -0.72
N LYS A 135 -18.92 35.33 -1.54
CA LYS A 135 -20.39 35.19 -1.65
C LYS A 135 -20.74 34.46 -2.94
N HIS A 136 -21.71 33.57 -2.84
CA HIS A 136 -22.25 32.83 -4.00
C HIS A 136 -23.65 33.34 -4.34
N ARG A 137 -23.89 33.53 -5.64
CA ARG A 137 -25.21 33.89 -6.17
C ARG A 137 -25.58 32.97 -7.34
N LYS A 138 -26.76 32.41 -7.30
CA LYS A 138 -27.32 31.67 -8.42
C LYS A 138 -28.02 32.63 -9.38
N GLY A 139 -27.63 32.67 -10.64
CA GLY A 139 -28.25 33.46 -11.67
C GLY A 139 -29.56 32.87 -12.21
N MET A 140 -30.42 33.69 -12.85
CA MET A 140 -31.72 33.27 -13.40
C MET A 140 -31.64 32.09 -14.38
N LYS A 141 -30.54 31.92 -15.09
CA LYS A 141 -30.28 30.82 -16.03
C LYS A 141 -29.52 29.65 -15.43
N GLY A 142 -29.50 29.49 -14.09
CA GLY A 142 -28.82 28.42 -13.41
C GLY A 142 -27.30 28.56 -13.29
N GLY A 143 -26.71 29.66 -13.76
CA GLY A 143 -25.26 29.91 -13.59
C GLY A 143 -24.89 30.24 -12.16
N HIS A 144 -23.68 29.84 -11.75
CA HIS A 144 -23.10 30.13 -10.43
C HIS A 144 -22.13 31.31 -10.55
N TRP A 145 -22.30 32.31 -9.73
CA TRP A 145 -21.52 33.55 -9.68
C TRP A 145 -20.93 33.74 -8.30
N TYR A 146 -19.69 34.20 -8.26
CA TYR A 146 -18.94 34.39 -7.03
C TYR A 146 -18.38 35.81 -6.96
N SER A 147 -18.39 36.42 -5.79
CA SER A 147 -17.84 37.75 -5.51
C SER A 147 -17.08 37.70 -4.19
N LEU A 148 -16.22 38.66 -3.95
CA LEU A 148 -15.65 38.88 -2.64
C LEU A 148 -16.77 39.26 -1.65
N ALA A 149 -16.58 38.86 -0.37
CA ALA A 149 -17.56 39.09 0.70
C ALA A 149 -17.70 40.59 1.08
#